data_6397294c563d8f9b91dae30f9748a706
#
_entry.id   6397294c563d8f9b91dae30f9748a706
#
_cell.length_a   1.000
_cell.length_b   1.000
_cell.length_c   1.000
_cell.angle_alpha   90.00
_cell.angle_beta   90.00
_cell.angle_gamma   90.00
#
_symmetry.space_group_name_H-M   'P 1'
#
loop_
_entity.id
_entity.type
_entity.pdbx_description
1 polymer ?
#
loop_
_entity_poly.entity_id
_entity_poly.type
_entity_poly.pdbx_seq_one_letter_code
_entity_poly.pdbx_strand_id
1 'polypeptide(L)'
;MYRDRKEAAQETTESTEEIPLTMPIIKVVGGLAVLIYSCDLFVGKAVTIARDFGLSDSFISITLIACGTSLPELAASAAAAFKKNTQLALGNIIGSNIFNITLILGVCSQISPLTSVGITTLDYLVAIGAAVIVFILGFMKKINRGAGLVMFMTFVAYTTYLLSNINQ
;
A
#
# COMPACT_ATOMS: atom_id res chain seq x y z
N MET A 1 19.76 4.53 -47.42
CA MET A 1 18.52 3.85 -46.95
C MET A 1 18.72 2.38 -46.57
N TYR A 2 19.60 1.61 -47.17
CA TYR A 2 19.90 0.22 -46.77
C TYR A 2 21.06 0.10 -45.73
N ARG A 3 21.94 1.08 -45.70
CA ARG A 3 23.07 1.17 -44.75
C ARG A 3 22.63 1.61 -43.38
N ASP A 4 21.70 2.55 -43.29
CA ASP A 4 21.19 3.08 -42.02
C ASP A 4 20.41 2.03 -41.18
N ARG A 5 19.79 1.03 -41.83
CA ARG A 5 19.15 -0.11 -41.15
C ARG A 5 20.13 -1.11 -40.57
N LYS A 6 21.33 -1.23 -41.12
CA LYS A 6 22.37 -2.12 -40.57
C LYS A 6 23.10 -1.49 -39.40
N GLU A 7 23.30 -0.20 -39.40
CA GLU A 7 23.89 0.54 -38.28
C GLU A 7 22.93 0.60 -37.11
N ALA A 8 21.64 0.84 -37.30
CA ALA A 8 20.61 0.76 -36.27
C ALA A 8 20.42 -0.65 -35.70
N ALA A 9 20.69 -1.71 -36.48
CA ALA A 9 20.65 -3.09 -35.99
C ALA A 9 21.94 -3.51 -35.27
N GLN A 10 23.04 -2.81 -35.46
CA GLN A 10 24.28 -3.05 -34.73
C GLN A 10 24.38 -2.26 -33.42
N GLU A 11 23.73 -1.09 -33.31
CA GLU A 11 23.63 -0.37 -32.04
C GLU A 11 22.72 -1.06 -31.01
N THR A 12 21.84 -1.98 -31.44
CA THR A 12 21.00 -2.78 -30.52
C THR A 12 21.72 -4.04 -30.00
N THR A 13 22.97 -4.26 -30.38
CA THR A 13 23.81 -5.36 -29.86
C THR A 13 24.90 -4.84 -28.92
N GLU A 14 24.76 -3.62 -28.38
CA GLU A 14 25.56 -3.21 -27.22
C GLU A 14 25.17 -4.07 -26.03
N SER A 15 26.04 -5.04 -25.77
CA SER A 15 26.31 -5.70 -24.50
C SER A 15 25.12 -5.63 -23.53
N THR A 16 24.21 -6.59 -23.63
CA THR A 16 23.48 -7.06 -22.47
C THR A 16 24.56 -7.69 -21.57
N GLU A 17 25.31 -6.87 -20.81
CA GLU A 17 25.99 -7.36 -19.63
C GLU A 17 24.89 -8.08 -18.85
N GLU A 18 24.99 -9.40 -18.76
CA GLU A 18 24.14 -10.20 -17.90
C GLU A 18 24.41 -9.73 -16.47
N ILE A 19 23.66 -8.72 -16.04
CA ILE A 19 23.71 -8.28 -14.64
C ILE A 19 23.30 -9.50 -13.83
N PRO A 20 24.22 -10.07 -13.04
CA PRO A 20 23.90 -11.27 -12.28
C PRO A 20 22.68 -10.98 -11.43
N LEU A 21 21.58 -11.70 -11.66
CA LEU A 21 20.28 -11.56 -10.97
C LEU A 21 20.40 -11.59 -9.45
N THR A 22 21.51 -12.10 -8.93
CA THR A 22 21.83 -12.18 -7.50
C THR A 22 21.84 -10.80 -6.81
N MET A 23 22.49 -9.79 -7.43
CA MET A 23 22.56 -8.44 -6.83
C MET A 23 21.22 -7.71 -6.76
N PRO A 24 20.39 -7.67 -7.83
CA PRO A 24 19.04 -7.16 -7.76
C PRO A 24 18.17 -7.88 -6.71
N ILE A 25 18.25 -9.21 -6.63
CA ILE A 25 17.49 -10.00 -5.65
C ILE A 25 17.92 -9.66 -4.23
N ILE A 26 19.21 -9.59 -3.94
CA ILE A 26 19.72 -9.21 -2.61
C ILE A 26 19.25 -7.81 -2.22
N LYS A 27 19.27 -6.85 -3.16
CA LYS A 27 18.79 -5.47 -2.91
C LYS A 27 17.30 -5.43 -2.63
N VAL A 28 16.50 -6.20 -3.36
CA VAL A 28 15.04 -6.25 -3.16
C VAL A 28 14.70 -6.91 -1.83
N VAL A 29 15.25 -8.10 -1.56
CA VAL A 29 14.98 -8.84 -0.32
C VAL A 29 15.51 -8.09 0.90
N GLY A 30 16.74 -7.57 0.84
CA GLY A 30 17.33 -6.79 1.91
C GLY A 30 16.59 -5.48 2.16
N GLY A 31 16.23 -4.76 1.10
CA GLY A 31 15.45 -3.53 1.21
C GLY A 31 14.05 -3.77 1.79
N LEU A 32 13.38 -4.85 1.40
CA LEU A 32 12.08 -5.22 1.94
C LEU A 32 12.19 -5.61 3.44
N ALA A 33 13.19 -6.39 3.81
CA ALA A 33 13.42 -6.77 5.21
C ALA A 33 13.68 -5.53 6.09
N VAL A 34 14.52 -4.61 5.64
CA VAL A 34 14.79 -3.34 6.35
C VAL A 34 13.53 -2.49 6.45
N LEU A 35 12.73 -2.40 5.37
CA LEU A 35 11.48 -1.65 5.37
C LEU A 35 10.50 -2.20 6.40
N ILE A 36 10.24 -3.52 6.38
CA ILE A 36 9.32 -4.18 7.31
C ILE A 36 9.80 -3.98 8.76
N TYR A 37 11.06 -4.25 9.04
CA TYR A 37 11.64 -4.08 10.38
C TYR A 37 11.53 -2.63 10.88
N SER A 38 11.79 -1.65 10.02
CA SER A 38 11.70 -0.23 10.37
C SER A 38 10.25 0.20 10.67
N CYS A 39 9.29 -0.30 9.88
CA CYS A 39 7.87 -0.03 10.11
C CYS A 39 7.39 -0.65 11.43
N ASP A 40 7.76 -1.90 11.72
CA ASP A 40 7.42 -2.58 12.96
C ASP A 40 7.99 -1.85 14.18
N LEU A 41 9.26 -1.47 14.11
CA LEU A 41 9.91 -0.69 15.17
C LEU A 41 9.23 0.67 15.38
N PHE A 42 8.88 1.37 14.29
CA PHE A 42 8.18 2.66 14.37
C PHE A 42 6.81 2.51 15.03
N VAL A 43 6.00 1.54 14.58
CA VAL A 43 4.66 1.28 15.15
C VAL A 43 4.77 0.90 16.63
N GLY A 44 5.68 -0.01 16.98
CA GLY A 44 5.88 -0.43 18.37
C GLY A 44 6.22 0.75 19.30
N LYS A 45 7.09 1.67 18.85
CA LYS A 45 7.41 2.89 19.61
C LYS A 45 6.26 3.88 19.67
N ALA A 46 5.51 4.05 18.56
CA ALA A 46 4.33 4.91 18.54
C ALA A 46 3.24 4.40 19.51
N VAL A 47 3.02 3.08 19.58
CA VAL A 47 2.09 2.46 20.52
C VAL A 47 2.54 2.70 21.98
N THR A 48 3.84 2.56 22.29
CA THR A 48 4.37 2.84 23.61
C THR A 48 4.09 4.29 24.02
N ILE A 49 4.45 5.24 23.17
CA ILE A 49 4.21 6.67 23.39
C ILE A 49 2.72 6.94 23.61
N ALA A 50 1.85 6.38 22.76
CA ALA A 50 0.40 6.56 22.86
C ALA A 50 -0.16 6.06 24.19
N ARG A 51 0.33 4.93 24.71
CA ARG A 51 -0.02 4.43 26.04
C ARG A 51 0.46 5.34 27.15
N ASP A 52 1.67 5.87 27.05
CA ASP A 52 2.22 6.83 28.02
C ASP A 52 1.39 8.13 28.08
N PHE A 53 0.78 8.52 26.96
CA PHE A 53 -0.21 9.61 26.92
C PHE A 53 -1.62 9.22 27.42
N GLY A 54 -1.82 7.99 27.85
CA GLY A 54 -3.10 7.53 28.39
C GLY A 54 -4.18 7.23 27.35
N LEU A 55 -3.80 7.01 26.08
CA LEU A 55 -4.75 6.64 25.04
C LEU A 55 -5.23 5.19 25.24
N SER A 56 -6.51 4.94 24.98
CA SER A 56 -7.11 3.62 25.14
C SER A 56 -6.54 2.59 24.14
N ASP A 57 -6.48 1.32 24.56
CA ASP A 57 -6.02 0.24 23.68
C ASP A 57 -6.88 0.09 22.41
N SER A 58 -8.18 0.38 22.51
CA SER A 58 -9.08 0.42 21.33
C SER A 58 -8.69 1.49 20.34
N PHE A 59 -8.40 2.71 20.83
CA PHE A 59 -7.91 3.82 19.99
C PHE A 59 -6.59 3.45 19.30
N ILE A 60 -5.66 2.91 20.07
CA ILE A 60 -4.34 2.49 19.58
C ILE A 60 -4.48 1.42 18.50
N SER A 61 -5.32 0.41 18.73
CA SER A 61 -5.54 -0.69 17.78
C SER A 61 -6.11 -0.21 16.45
N ILE A 62 -7.14 0.63 16.49
CA ILE A 62 -7.81 1.10 15.26
C ILE A 62 -6.98 2.12 14.50
N THR A 63 -6.19 2.93 15.18
CA THR A 63 -5.40 3.97 14.52
C THR A 63 -3.97 3.51 14.23
N LEU A 64 -3.18 3.25 15.27
CA LEU A 64 -1.74 3.02 15.11
C LEU A 64 -1.43 1.63 14.54
N ILE A 65 -2.11 0.58 15.02
CA ILE A 65 -1.84 -0.78 14.53
C ILE A 65 -2.41 -0.96 13.13
N ALA A 66 -3.66 -0.54 12.88
CA ALA A 66 -4.27 -0.66 11.56
C ALA A 66 -3.54 0.17 10.48
N CYS A 67 -3.16 1.41 10.79
CA CYS A 67 -2.33 2.20 9.88
C CYS A 67 -0.92 1.63 9.75
N GLY A 68 -0.36 1.10 10.83
CA GLY A 68 0.99 0.57 10.89
C GLY A 68 1.23 -0.60 9.96
N THR A 69 0.24 -1.49 9.83
CA THR A 69 0.31 -2.64 8.90
C THR A 69 0.37 -2.21 7.43
N SER A 70 -0.12 -1.00 7.10
CA SER A 70 -0.08 -0.43 5.76
C SER A 70 1.11 0.52 5.52
N LEU A 71 1.98 0.73 6.51
CA LEU A 71 3.14 1.61 6.36
C LEU A 71 4.15 1.12 5.31
N PRO A 72 4.48 -0.18 5.22
CA PRO A 72 5.36 -0.67 4.16
C PRO A 72 4.85 -0.35 2.76
N GLU A 73 3.56 -0.57 2.51
CA GLU A 73 2.91 -0.28 1.24
C GLU A 73 2.89 1.22 0.94
N LEU A 74 2.61 2.04 1.96
CA LEU A 74 2.63 3.50 1.83
C LEU A 74 4.04 3.99 1.49
N ALA A 75 5.07 3.52 2.20
CA ALA A 75 6.45 3.91 1.96
C ALA A 75 6.94 3.51 0.57
N ALA A 76 6.67 2.26 0.14
CA ALA A 76 7.03 1.77 -1.18
C ALA A 76 6.32 2.56 -2.30
N SER A 77 5.01 2.80 -2.16
CA SER A 77 4.22 3.56 -3.12
C SER A 77 4.64 5.03 -3.19
N ALA A 78 4.91 5.65 -2.04
CA ALA A 78 5.42 7.02 -1.97
C ALA A 78 6.80 7.13 -2.64
N ALA A 79 7.72 6.22 -2.35
CA ALA A 79 9.04 6.19 -2.99
C ALA A 79 8.95 6.04 -4.51
N ALA A 80 8.05 5.19 -5.01
CA ALA A 80 7.78 5.04 -6.44
C ALA A 80 7.20 6.32 -7.05
N ALA A 81 6.26 6.97 -6.35
CA ALA A 81 5.65 8.23 -6.77
C ALA A 81 6.67 9.39 -6.82
N PHE A 82 7.57 9.50 -5.82
CA PHE A 82 8.67 10.47 -5.84
C PHE A 82 9.62 10.26 -7.02
N LYS A 83 9.84 9.00 -7.42
CA LYS A 83 10.61 8.65 -8.62
C LYS A 83 9.80 8.80 -9.91
N LYS A 84 8.59 9.37 -9.86
CA LYS A 84 7.66 9.52 -10.99
C LYS A 84 7.25 8.20 -11.65
N ASN A 85 7.44 7.08 -10.97
CA ASN A 85 6.99 5.77 -11.43
C ASN A 85 5.56 5.48 -10.95
N THR A 86 4.60 6.11 -11.60
CA THR A 86 3.18 6.00 -11.24
C THR A 86 2.65 4.57 -11.41
N GLN A 87 3.15 3.84 -12.40
CA GLN A 87 2.73 2.45 -12.64
C GLN A 87 3.12 1.55 -11.46
N LEU A 88 4.34 1.68 -10.96
CA LEU A 88 4.80 0.92 -9.81
C LEU A 88 4.02 1.31 -8.55
N ALA A 89 3.77 2.61 -8.32
CA ALA A 89 2.99 3.07 -7.17
C ALA A 89 1.57 2.51 -7.17
N LEU A 90 0.86 2.62 -8.30
CA LEU A 90 -0.50 2.09 -8.43
C LEU A 90 -0.54 0.56 -8.39
N GLY A 91 0.42 -0.10 -9.04
CA GLY A 91 0.55 -1.55 -9.02
C GLY A 91 0.75 -2.10 -7.61
N ASN A 92 1.57 -1.43 -6.78
CA ASN A 92 1.77 -1.80 -5.38
C ASN A 92 0.47 -1.67 -4.56
N ILE A 93 -0.24 -0.53 -4.69
CA ILE A 93 -1.50 -0.29 -3.95
C ILE A 93 -2.59 -1.29 -4.35
N ILE A 94 -2.81 -1.50 -5.64
CA ILE A 94 -3.84 -2.43 -6.13
C ILE A 94 -3.44 -3.88 -5.83
N GLY A 95 -2.16 -4.21 -6.04
CA GLY A 95 -1.63 -5.55 -5.82
C GLY A 95 -1.73 -5.98 -4.35
N SER A 96 -1.38 -5.11 -3.40
CA SER A 96 -1.51 -5.41 -1.97
C SER A 96 -2.96 -5.62 -1.56
N ASN A 97 -3.91 -4.82 -2.06
CA ASN A 97 -5.33 -5.04 -1.79
C ASN A 97 -5.84 -6.39 -2.33
N ILE A 98 -5.48 -6.74 -3.56
CA ILE A 98 -5.85 -8.05 -4.14
C ILE A 98 -5.23 -9.18 -3.31
N PHE A 99 -3.95 -9.07 -2.95
CA PHE A 99 -3.25 -10.07 -2.16
C PHE A 99 -3.91 -10.26 -0.79
N ASN A 100 -4.24 -9.16 -0.09
CA ASN A 100 -4.88 -9.20 1.21
C ASN A 100 -6.27 -9.86 1.15
N ILE A 101 -7.08 -9.56 0.12
CA ILE A 101 -8.41 -10.13 -0.02
C ILE A 101 -8.34 -11.59 -0.49
N THR A 102 -7.55 -11.90 -1.50
CA THR A 102 -7.57 -13.24 -2.11
C THR A 102 -6.72 -14.24 -1.35
N LEU A 103 -5.48 -13.89 -1.00
CA LEU A 103 -4.59 -14.82 -0.33
C LEU A 103 -4.78 -14.79 1.18
N ILE A 104 -4.63 -13.63 1.83
CA ILE A 104 -4.65 -13.59 3.30
C ILE A 104 -6.04 -13.95 3.82
N LEU A 105 -7.07 -13.26 3.37
CA LEU A 105 -8.44 -13.54 3.80
C LEU A 105 -8.90 -14.95 3.36
N GLY A 106 -8.54 -15.36 2.13
CA GLY A 106 -8.83 -16.68 1.60
C GLY A 106 -8.20 -17.81 2.40
N VAL A 107 -6.92 -17.70 2.75
CA VAL A 107 -6.23 -18.71 3.59
C VAL A 107 -6.74 -18.69 5.02
N CYS A 108 -6.91 -17.52 5.62
CA CYS A 108 -7.44 -17.41 6.98
C CYS A 108 -8.82 -18.04 7.13
N SER A 109 -9.68 -17.90 6.12
CA SER A 109 -11.03 -18.51 6.12
C SER A 109 -11.01 -20.03 6.09
N GLN A 110 -9.93 -20.66 5.58
CA GLN A 110 -9.76 -22.11 5.60
C GLN A 110 -9.27 -22.61 6.98
N ILE A 111 -8.58 -21.78 7.74
CA ILE A 111 -8.03 -22.15 9.04
C ILE A 111 -9.07 -21.93 10.14
N SER A 112 -9.82 -20.84 10.08
CA SER A 112 -10.85 -20.49 11.06
C SER A 112 -11.99 -19.75 10.40
N PRO A 113 -13.26 -20.02 10.81
CA PRO A 113 -14.40 -19.25 10.32
C PRO A 113 -14.21 -17.76 10.63
N LEU A 114 -14.34 -16.93 9.60
CA LEU A 114 -14.26 -15.48 9.74
C LEU A 114 -15.61 -14.95 10.19
N THR A 115 -15.63 -14.26 11.32
CA THR A 115 -16.82 -13.58 11.83
C THR A 115 -16.66 -12.08 11.62
N SER A 116 -17.70 -11.43 11.13
CA SER A 116 -17.70 -9.97 10.90
C SER A 116 -18.12 -9.18 12.16
N VAL A 117 -17.73 -9.65 13.34
CA VAL A 117 -18.04 -8.96 14.60
C VAL A 117 -17.37 -7.59 14.61
N GLY A 118 -18.17 -6.53 14.82
CA GLY A 118 -17.68 -5.15 14.84
C GLY A 118 -17.56 -4.48 13.48
N ILE A 119 -17.80 -5.19 12.37
CA ILE A 119 -17.82 -4.59 11.03
C ILE A 119 -19.26 -4.20 10.69
N THR A 120 -19.46 -2.94 10.37
CA THR A 120 -20.77 -2.39 10.00
C THR A 120 -20.99 -2.36 8.48
N THR A 121 -22.24 -2.21 8.05
CA THR A 121 -22.56 -2.00 6.64
C THR A 121 -21.86 -0.75 6.08
N LEU A 122 -21.66 0.26 6.89
CA LEU A 122 -20.97 1.49 6.50
C LEU A 122 -19.51 1.19 6.12
N ASP A 123 -18.82 0.33 6.87
CA ASP A 123 -17.42 -0.03 6.61
C ASP A 123 -17.27 -0.68 5.23
N TYR A 124 -18.18 -1.58 4.89
CA TYR A 124 -18.23 -2.19 3.54
C TYR A 124 -18.51 -1.16 2.46
N LEU A 125 -19.46 -0.24 2.69
CA LEU A 125 -19.80 0.81 1.72
C LEU A 125 -18.62 1.77 1.48
N VAL A 126 -17.92 2.15 2.54
CA VAL A 126 -16.72 3.01 2.43
C VAL A 126 -15.61 2.29 1.69
N ALA A 127 -15.33 1.02 2.01
CA ALA A 127 -14.29 0.24 1.35
C ALA A 127 -14.59 0.02 -0.15
N ILE A 128 -15.81 -0.39 -0.49
CA ILE A 128 -16.25 -0.59 -1.88
C ILE A 128 -16.25 0.75 -2.62
N GLY A 129 -16.80 1.81 -2.01
CA GLY A 129 -16.85 3.14 -2.60
C GLY A 129 -15.45 3.68 -2.92
N ALA A 130 -14.50 3.55 -1.99
CA ALA A 130 -13.11 3.94 -2.20
C ALA A 130 -12.47 3.15 -3.36
N ALA A 131 -12.67 1.83 -3.41
CA ALA A 131 -12.14 0.98 -4.48
C ALA A 131 -12.71 1.38 -5.85
N VAL A 132 -14.02 1.63 -5.94
CA VAL A 132 -14.71 2.07 -7.17
C VAL A 132 -14.18 3.43 -7.62
N ILE A 133 -14.01 4.38 -6.71
CA ILE A 133 -13.46 5.71 -7.04
C ILE A 133 -12.04 5.58 -7.60
N VAL A 134 -11.17 4.80 -6.95
CA VAL A 134 -9.79 4.56 -7.45
C VAL A 134 -9.81 3.92 -8.83
N PHE A 135 -10.68 2.93 -9.03
CA PHE A 135 -10.83 2.26 -10.33
C PHE A 135 -11.25 3.24 -11.43
N ILE A 136 -12.29 4.04 -11.19
CA ILE A 136 -12.79 5.03 -12.16
C ILE A 136 -11.72 6.08 -12.48
N LEU A 137 -11.07 6.65 -11.45
CA LEU A 137 -10.02 7.64 -11.63
C LEU A 137 -8.80 7.06 -12.37
N GLY A 138 -8.44 5.81 -12.09
CA GLY A 138 -7.37 5.09 -12.77
C GLY A 138 -7.70 4.85 -14.25
N PHE A 139 -8.90 4.36 -14.53
CA PHE A 139 -9.40 4.12 -15.89
C PHE A 139 -9.44 5.42 -16.72
N MET A 140 -9.89 6.50 -16.11
CA MET A 140 -9.93 7.83 -16.74
C MET A 140 -8.54 8.52 -16.82
N LYS A 141 -7.48 7.91 -16.28
CA LYS A 141 -6.14 8.53 -16.15
C LYS A 141 -6.17 9.91 -15.46
N LYS A 142 -7.13 10.13 -14.57
CA LYS A 142 -7.36 11.39 -13.84
C LYS A 142 -6.88 11.36 -12.39
N ILE A 143 -5.99 10.44 -12.02
CA ILE A 143 -5.37 10.44 -10.69
C ILE A 143 -4.41 11.62 -10.63
N ASN A 144 -4.86 12.71 -10.04
CA ASN A 144 -4.10 13.93 -9.84
C ASN A 144 -4.06 14.30 -8.34
N ARG A 145 -3.33 15.37 -8.01
CA ARG A 145 -3.19 15.82 -6.62
C ARG A 145 -4.51 16.18 -5.95
N GLY A 146 -5.48 16.74 -6.71
CA GLY A 146 -6.81 17.07 -6.20
C GLY A 146 -7.60 15.82 -5.83
N ALA A 147 -7.62 14.81 -6.72
CA ALA A 147 -8.24 13.52 -6.44
C ALA A 147 -7.59 12.84 -5.22
N GLY A 148 -6.25 12.86 -5.11
CA GLY A 148 -5.52 12.35 -3.95
C GLY A 148 -5.90 13.06 -2.65
N LEU A 149 -6.05 14.39 -2.68
CA LEU A 149 -6.49 15.15 -1.50
C LEU A 149 -7.90 14.76 -1.07
N VAL A 150 -8.85 14.63 -2.00
CA VAL A 150 -10.22 14.21 -1.69
C VAL A 150 -10.23 12.83 -1.04
N MET A 151 -9.47 11.87 -1.59
CA MET A 151 -9.37 10.53 -1.02
C MET A 151 -8.74 10.53 0.38
N PHE A 152 -7.70 11.33 0.59
CA PHE A 152 -7.09 11.50 1.91
C PHE A 152 -8.05 12.10 2.93
N MET A 153 -8.80 13.14 2.55
CA MET A 153 -9.82 13.74 3.43
C MET A 153 -10.97 12.77 3.74
N THR A 154 -11.37 11.92 2.78
CA THR A 154 -12.32 10.84 3.01
C THR A 154 -11.80 9.84 4.04
N PHE A 155 -10.53 9.45 3.94
CA PHE A 155 -9.87 8.58 4.93
C PHE A 155 -9.87 9.22 6.32
N VAL A 156 -9.48 10.50 6.44
CA VAL A 156 -9.45 11.22 7.72
C VAL A 156 -10.87 11.30 8.32
N ALA A 157 -11.87 11.65 7.51
CA ALA A 157 -13.26 11.74 7.97
C ALA A 157 -13.80 10.39 8.46
N TYR A 158 -13.52 9.30 7.71
CA TYR A 158 -13.93 7.95 8.10
C TYR A 158 -13.24 7.49 9.39
N THR A 159 -11.92 7.72 9.51
CA THR A 159 -11.16 7.37 10.73
C THR A 159 -11.70 8.16 11.94
N THR A 160 -11.98 9.45 11.78
CA THR A 160 -12.58 10.27 12.84
C THR A 160 -13.95 9.74 13.25
N TYR A 161 -14.77 9.33 12.29
CA TYR A 161 -16.07 8.72 12.56
C TYR A 161 -15.92 7.42 13.35
N LEU A 162 -15.01 6.53 12.96
CA LEU A 162 -14.74 5.29 13.69
C LEU A 162 -14.34 5.58 15.15
N LEU A 163 -13.42 6.52 15.35
CA LEU A 163 -12.96 6.89 16.68
C LEU A 163 -14.06 7.49 17.57
N SER A 164 -15.00 8.23 16.98
CA SER A 164 -16.14 8.78 17.73
C SER A 164 -17.11 7.70 18.22
N ASN A 165 -17.21 6.58 17.49
CA ASN A 165 -18.11 5.48 17.85
C ASN A 165 -17.49 4.45 18.83
N ILE A 166 -16.17 4.45 19.03
CA ILE A 166 -15.51 3.57 20.00
C ILE A 166 -15.79 4.00 21.45
N ASN A 167 -16.07 5.26 21.65
CA ASN A 167 -16.30 5.86 22.97
C ASN A 167 -17.78 5.80 23.41
N GLN A 168 -18.64 5.16 22.61
CA GLN A 168 -20.06 4.90 22.96
C GLN A 168 -20.27 3.43 23.28
#